data_29faaf1651fd13147b47a07c1bb67a43
#
_entry.id   29faaf1651fd13147b47a07c1bb67a43
#
_cell.length_a   1.000
_cell.length_b   1.000
_cell.length_c   1.000
_cell.angle_alpha   90.00
_cell.angle_beta   90.00
_cell.angle_gamma   90.00
#
_symmetry.space_group_name_H-M   'P 1'
#
loop_
_entity.id
_entity.type
_entity.pdbx_description
1 polymer ?
#
loop_
_entity_poly.entity_id
_entity_poly.type
_entity_poly.pdbx_seq_one_letter_code
_entity_poly.pdbx_strand_id
1 'polypeptide(L)'
;PIMALLYVGGCIYILIVTHAYLGESFRLIFESAFSARAAGSGFVGTTVMMAARYGIARGLFSNESGLGSAPIVAAAAQTRNPVRQALVSSTGTFWDTVVICALTGLVLVSSILSYPDIDYTSDAALTKMAFAKIPYIGTPILSFGIVTFAFSTILGWTYNSQKAVESVSYKHMKLPTKLEVYHSVVA
;
A
#
# COMPACT_ATOMS: atom_id res chain seq x y z
N PRO A 1 -5.46 -10.67 9.49
CA PRO A 1 -4.23 -10.76 10.33
C PRO A 1 -3.32 -11.92 9.90
N ILE A 2 -3.85 -13.14 9.70
CA ILE A 2 -3.05 -14.34 9.35
C ILE A 2 -2.23 -14.14 8.08
N MET A 3 -2.84 -13.60 7.04
CA MET A 3 -2.19 -13.27 5.77
C MET A 3 -1.00 -12.32 5.95
N ALA A 4 -1.21 -11.20 6.67
CA ALA A 4 -0.15 -10.23 6.93
C ALA A 4 0.99 -10.83 7.76
N LEU A 5 0.66 -11.66 8.77
CA LEU A 5 1.66 -12.35 9.57
C LEU A 5 2.49 -13.35 8.75
N LEU A 6 1.86 -14.10 7.85
CA LEU A 6 2.56 -15.03 6.95
C LEU A 6 3.49 -14.29 5.98
N TYR A 7 3.01 -13.18 5.41
CA TYR A 7 3.83 -12.36 4.51
C TYR A 7 5.02 -11.74 5.24
N VAL A 8 4.77 -11.07 6.37
CA VAL A 8 5.83 -10.45 7.19
C VAL A 8 6.80 -11.52 7.70
N GLY A 9 6.31 -12.68 8.14
CA GLY A 9 7.14 -13.80 8.55
C GLY A 9 8.05 -14.31 7.43
N GLY A 10 7.52 -14.43 6.21
CA GLY A 10 8.30 -14.78 5.02
C GLY A 10 9.38 -13.74 4.70
N CYS A 11 9.03 -12.46 4.76
CA CYS A 11 9.99 -11.37 4.57
C CYS A 11 11.10 -11.39 5.63
N ILE A 12 10.76 -11.55 6.90
CA ILE A 12 11.73 -11.62 8.00
C ILE A 12 12.66 -12.83 7.80
N TYR A 13 12.11 -13.98 7.41
CA TYR A 13 12.94 -15.16 7.13
C TYR A 13 13.98 -14.88 6.04
N ILE A 14 13.58 -14.25 4.91
CA ILE A 14 14.49 -13.90 3.84
C ILE A 14 15.57 -12.93 4.35
N LEU A 15 15.19 -11.91 5.13
CA LEU A 15 16.15 -10.95 5.70
C LEU A 15 17.14 -11.61 6.66
N ILE A 16 16.74 -12.62 7.43
CA ILE A 16 17.64 -13.40 8.28
C ILE A 16 18.64 -14.17 7.42
N VAL A 17 18.17 -14.81 6.34
CA VAL A 17 19.06 -15.56 5.43
C VAL A 17 20.02 -14.62 4.69
N THR A 18 19.57 -13.43 4.31
CA THR A 18 20.35 -12.43 3.58
C THR A 18 20.99 -11.36 4.48
N HIS A 19 21.09 -11.62 5.79
CA HIS A 19 21.54 -10.63 6.78
C HIS A 19 22.90 -9.96 6.47
N ALA A 20 23.81 -10.67 5.82
CA ALA A 20 25.10 -10.14 5.41
C ALA A 20 24.99 -8.94 4.46
N TYR A 21 23.93 -8.86 3.67
CA TYR A 21 23.71 -7.81 2.66
C TYR A 21 22.77 -6.70 3.14
N LEU A 22 22.23 -6.78 4.36
CA LEU A 22 21.28 -5.78 4.87
C LEU A 22 21.88 -4.37 4.93
N GLY A 23 23.09 -4.24 5.46
CA GLY A 23 23.78 -2.95 5.56
C GLY A 23 24.02 -2.31 4.18
N GLU A 24 24.44 -3.12 3.22
CA GLU A 24 24.65 -2.67 1.85
C GLU A 24 23.35 -2.34 1.14
N SER A 25 22.29 -3.11 1.39
CA SER A 25 20.94 -2.85 0.88
C SER A 25 20.40 -1.50 1.34
N PHE A 26 20.53 -1.19 2.64
CA PHE A 26 20.17 0.12 3.17
C PHE A 26 20.96 1.24 2.51
N ARG A 27 22.30 1.09 2.46
CA ARG A 27 23.17 2.06 1.82
C ARG A 27 22.77 2.30 0.37
N LEU A 28 22.54 1.24 -0.40
CA LEU A 28 22.17 1.33 -1.81
C LEU A 28 20.84 2.04 -2.00
N ILE A 29 19.82 1.75 -1.16
CA ILE A 29 18.52 2.42 -1.21
C ILE A 29 18.68 3.91 -0.95
N PHE A 30 19.42 4.30 0.10
CA PHE A 30 19.61 5.72 0.43
C PHE A 30 20.48 6.44 -0.61
N GLU A 31 21.57 5.85 -1.04
CA GLU A 31 22.43 6.43 -2.07
C GLU A 31 21.68 6.60 -3.40
N SER A 32 20.85 5.62 -3.78
CA SER A 32 20.03 5.71 -4.99
C SER A 32 18.95 6.78 -4.88
N ALA A 33 18.35 6.95 -3.70
CA ALA A 33 17.30 7.94 -3.48
C ALA A 33 17.85 9.39 -3.47
N PHE A 34 19.06 9.59 -2.95
CA PHE A 34 19.63 10.93 -2.73
C PHE A 34 20.89 11.22 -3.55
N SER A 35 21.31 10.33 -4.46
CA SER A 35 22.54 10.54 -5.22
C SER A 35 22.37 11.62 -6.28
N ALA A 36 23.42 12.44 -6.45
CA ALA A 36 23.52 13.43 -7.50
C ALA A 36 23.54 12.83 -8.93
N ARG A 37 23.79 11.53 -9.08
CA ARG A 37 23.60 10.80 -10.35
C ARG A 37 22.16 10.85 -10.84
N ALA A 38 21.20 10.92 -9.94
CA ALA A 38 19.80 11.11 -10.25
C ALA A 38 19.51 12.53 -10.79
N ALA A 39 20.34 13.52 -10.47
CA ALA A 39 20.14 14.93 -10.84
C ALA A 39 20.97 15.38 -12.05
N GLY A 40 21.97 14.60 -12.49
CA GLY A 40 23.05 15.11 -13.33
C GLY A 40 22.98 14.87 -14.84
N SER A 41 22.06 14.06 -15.36
CA SER A 41 21.88 13.88 -16.79
C SER A 41 20.40 14.06 -17.17
N GLY A 42 20.13 14.80 -18.24
CA GLY A 42 18.74 15.11 -18.65
C GLY A 42 17.87 13.87 -18.89
N PHE A 43 18.47 12.74 -19.25
CA PHE A 43 17.80 11.45 -19.38
C PHE A 43 17.51 10.82 -17.99
N VAL A 44 18.46 10.91 -17.08
CA VAL A 44 18.31 10.41 -15.69
C VAL A 44 17.35 11.29 -14.90
N GLY A 45 17.32 12.60 -15.13
CA GLY A 45 16.33 13.50 -14.54
C GLY A 45 14.90 13.14 -14.90
N THR A 46 14.66 12.73 -16.14
CA THR A 46 13.34 12.23 -16.59
C THR A 46 12.98 10.93 -15.89
N THR A 47 13.93 10.02 -15.74
CA THR A 47 13.71 8.73 -15.07
C THR A 47 13.42 8.90 -13.58
N VAL A 48 14.13 9.82 -12.89
CA VAL A 48 13.88 10.15 -11.48
C VAL A 48 12.51 10.80 -11.29
N MET A 49 12.15 11.74 -12.17
CA MET A 49 10.83 12.37 -12.14
C MET A 49 9.71 11.33 -12.38
N MET A 50 9.90 10.40 -13.30
CA MET A 50 8.95 9.30 -13.52
C MET A 50 8.89 8.37 -12.31
N ALA A 51 10.02 7.96 -11.74
CA ALA A 51 10.07 7.12 -10.54
C ALA A 51 9.38 7.81 -9.35
N ALA A 52 9.64 9.11 -9.13
CA ALA A 52 8.98 9.90 -8.10
C ALA A 52 7.47 9.99 -8.35
N ARG A 53 7.05 10.27 -9.58
CA ARG A 53 5.63 10.33 -9.97
C ARG A 53 4.91 9.01 -9.71
N TYR A 54 5.48 7.90 -10.15
CA TYR A 54 4.88 6.57 -9.93
C TYR A 54 4.94 6.16 -8.46
N GLY A 55 6.03 6.45 -7.76
CA GLY A 55 6.16 6.17 -6.33
C GLY A 55 5.15 6.93 -5.48
N ILE A 56 4.98 8.23 -5.72
CA ILE A 56 3.98 9.07 -5.05
C ILE A 56 2.57 8.59 -5.37
N ALA A 57 2.27 8.33 -6.65
CA ALA A 57 0.95 7.86 -7.05
C ALA A 57 0.59 6.51 -6.40
N ARG A 58 1.52 5.56 -6.36
CA ARG A 58 1.33 4.26 -5.70
C ARG A 58 1.20 4.40 -4.18
N GLY A 59 2.01 5.27 -3.55
CA GLY A 59 1.93 5.52 -2.12
C GLY A 59 0.60 6.16 -1.71
N LEU A 60 0.12 7.15 -2.46
CA LEU A 60 -1.19 7.77 -2.22
C LEU A 60 -2.32 6.76 -2.39
N PHE A 61 -2.25 5.89 -3.38
CA PHE A 61 -3.25 4.86 -3.62
C PHE A 61 -3.24 3.78 -2.53
N SER A 62 -2.06 3.29 -2.13
CA SER A 62 -1.91 2.26 -1.09
C SER A 62 -2.41 2.75 0.28
N ASN A 63 -2.09 3.99 0.64
CA ASN A 63 -2.52 4.61 1.90
C ASN A 63 -3.94 5.21 1.83
N GLU A 64 -4.61 5.13 0.67
CA GLU A 64 -5.90 5.77 0.41
C GLU A 64 -5.89 7.30 0.67
N SER A 65 -4.71 7.92 0.62
CA SER A 65 -4.50 9.33 0.93
C SER A 65 -5.08 10.23 -0.16
N GLY A 66 -6.05 11.06 0.20
CA GLY A 66 -6.71 11.97 -0.74
C GLY A 66 -7.79 11.33 -1.62
N LEU A 67 -8.00 10.02 -1.56
CA LEU A 67 -9.07 9.33 -2.31
C LEU A 67 -10.45 9.44 -1.67
N GLY A 68 -10.51 9.81 -0.38
CA GLY A 68 -11.78 9.92 0.36
C GLY A 68 -12.37 8.57 0.81
N SER A 69 -11.70 7.45 0.53
CA SER A 69 -12.16 6.11 0.93
C SER A 69 -11.88 5.78 2.40
N ALA A 70 -10.75 6.19 2.94
CA ALA A 70 -10.39 5.96 4.33
C ALA A 70 -11.42 6.51 5.35
N PRO A 71 -12.02 7.72 5.18
CA PRO A 71 -13.09 8.19 6.05
C PRO A 71 -14.37 7.34 6.02
N ILE A 72 -14.66 6.67 4.91
CA ILE A 72 -15.84 5.80 4.77
C ILE A 72 -15.73 4.61 5.73
N VAL A 73 -14.57 3.98 5.76
CA VAL A 73 -14.28 2.86 6.69
C VAL A 73 -14.21 3.36 8.13
N ALA A 74 -13.57 4.52 8.36
CA ALA A 74 -13.48 5.12 9.68
C ALA A 74 -14.85 5.49 10.28
N ALA A 75 -15.83 5.86 9.44
CA ALA A 75 -17.18 6.15 9.88
C ALA A 75 -17.93 4.93 10.45
N ALA A 76 -17.51 3.71 10.11
CA ALA A 76 -18.07 2.47 10.67
C ALA A 76 -17.54 2.15 12.08
N ALA A 77 -16.53 2.86 12.57
CA ALA A 77 -15.94 2.60 13.86
C ALA A 77 -16.88 2.98 15.01
N GLN A 78 -17.04 2.07 15.96
CA GLN A 78 -17.86 2.28 17.16
C GLN A 78 -17.04 3.01 18.23
N THR A 79 -16.85 4.32 18.06
CA THR A 79 -16.15 5.18 19.02
C THR A 79 -16.96 6.44 19.31
N ARG A 80 -16.93 6.87 20.57
CA ARG A 80 -17.59 8.12 20.99
C ARG A 80 -16.73 9.37 20.74
N ASN A 81 -15.43 9.18 20.48
CA ASN A 81 -14.48 10.28 20.30
C ASN A 81 -13.85 10.22 18.90
N PRO A 82 -14.16 11.19 18.02
CA PRO A 82 -13.62 11.22 16.67
C PRO A 82 -12.10 11.40 16.63
N VAL A 83 -11.51 12.09 17.60
CA VAL A 83 -10.06 12.27 17.69
C VAL A 83 -9.35 10.92 17.91
N ARG A 84 -9.94 10.07 18.75
CA ARG A 84 -9.40 8.71 18.98
C ARG A 84 -9.38 7.89 17.70
N GLN A 85 -10.44 7.97 16.92
CA GLN A 85 -10.50 7.28 15.62
C GLN A 85 -9.49 7.84 14.63
N ALA A 86 -9.32 9.16 14.57
CA ALA A 86 -8.34 9.81 13.72
C ALA A 86 -6.91 9.37 14.06
N LEU A 87 -6.56 9.28 15.35
CA LEU A 87 -5.27 8.78 15.80
C LEU A 87 -5.03 7.32 15.41
N VAL A 88 -6.04 6.45 15.55
CA VAL A 88 -5.94 5.05 15.10
C VAL A 88 -5.76 4.97 13.59
N SER A 89 -6.54 5.72 12.82
CA SER A 89 -6.44 5.74 11.36
C SER A 89 -5.09 6.24 10.85
N SER A 90 -4.48 7.22 11.53
CA SER A 90 -3.15 7.73 11.17
C SER A 90 -2.04 6.69 11.30
N THR A 91 -2.19 5.69 12.17
CA THR A 91 -1.22 4.60 12.29
C THR A 91 -1.21 3.69 11.07
N GLY A 92 -2.29 3.64 10.28
CA GLY A 92 -2.39 2.81 9.08
C GLY A 92 -1.28 3.12 8.07
N THR A 93 -1.02 4.39 7.81
CA THR A 93 0.06 4.83 6.92
C THR A 93 1.44 4.38 7.42
N PHE A 94 1.67 4.42 8.73
CA PHE A 94 2.92 3.92 9.31
C PHE A 94 3.10 2.41 9.05
N TRP A 95 2.07 1.61 9.33
CA TRP A 95 2.13 0.16 9.12
C TRP A 95 2.31 -0.22 7.66
N ASP A 96 1.59 0.44 6.74
CA ASP A 96 1.67 0.18 5.31
C ASP A 96 3.04 0.60 4.76
N THR A 97 3.42 1.86 4.94
CA THR A 97 4.60 2.43 4.29
C THR A 97 5.90 2.06 5.02
N VAL A 98 5.96 2.27 6.34
CA VAL A 98 7.21 2.08 7.09
C VAL A 98 7.47 0.60 7.35
N VAL A 99 6.45 -0.19 7.67
CA VAL A 99 6.65 -1.60 7.98
C VAL A 99 6.61 -2.46 6.72
N ILE A 100 5.48 -2.49 6.00
CA ILE A 100 5.30 -3.43 4.88
C ILE A 100 6.14 -3.05 3.67
N CYS A 101 6.06 -1.80 3.21
CA CYS A 101 6.79 -1.38 2.02
C CYS A 101 8.31 -1.36 2.22
N ALA A 102 8.79 -0.86 3.37
CA ALA A 102 10.22 -0.86 3.66
C ALA A 102 10.76 -2.29 3.80
N LEU A 103 10.01 -3.17 4.48
CA LEU A 103 10.37 -4.58 4.62
C LEU A 103 10.47 -5.26 3.25
N THR A 104 9.47 -5.04 2.39
CA THR A 104 9.46 -5.58 1.03
C THR A 104 10.64 -5.06 0.20
N GLY A 105 10.89 -3.74 0.25
CA GLY A 105 12.02 -3.12 -0.44
C GLY A 105 13.37 -3.71 -0.01
N LEU A 106 13.58 -3.89 1.29
CA LEU A 106 14.79 -4.52 1.82
C LEU A 106 14.93 -5.97 1.37
N VAL A 107 13.84 -6.75 1.39
CA VAL A 107 13.85 -8.13 0.90
C VAL A 107 14.25 -8.19 -0.56
N LEU A 108 13.71 -7.33 -1.41
CA LEU A 108 14.03 -7.31 -2.84
C LEU A 108 15.48 -6.93 -3.09
N VAL A 109 15.95 -5.84 -2.50
CA VAL A 109 17.34 -5.37 -2.70
C VAL A 109 18.35 -6.36 -2.13
N SER A 110 18.12 -6.90 -0.92
CA SER A 110 19.02 -7.90 -0.34
C SER A 110 19.03 -9.21 -1.12
N SER A 111 17.90 -9.60 -1.71
CA SER A 111 17.82 -10.79 -2.57
C SER A 111 18.58 -10.59 -3.89
N ILE A 112 18.50 -9.41 -4.51
CA ILE A 112 19.27 -9.08 -5.72
C ILE A 112 20.78 -9.14 -5.43
N LEU A 113 21.20 -8.57 -4.31
CA LEU A 113 22.63 -8.58 -3.93
C LEU A 113 23.14 -9.98 -3.59
N SER A 114 22.28 -10.81 -2.97
CA SER A 114 22.67 -12.18 -2.57
C SER A 114 22.63 -13.18 -3.71
N TYR A 115 21.78 -12.97 -4.72
CA TYR A 115 21.53 -13.91 -5.80
C TYR A 115 21.64 -13.22 -7.16
N PRO A 116 22.82 -13.27 -7.82
CA PRO A 116 23.04 -12.61 -9.13
C PRO A 116 22.14 -13.13 -10.25
N ASP A 117 21.55 -14.33 -10.09
CA ASP A 117 20.68 -14.98 -11.07
C ASP A 117 19.25 -14.41 -11.10
N ILE A 118 18.92 -13.48 -10.19
CA ILE A 118 17.60 -12.89 -10.15
C ILE A 118 17.46 -11.86 -11.28
N ASP A 119 16.52 -12.12 -12.19
CA ASP A 119 16.12 -11.15 -13.21
C ASP A 119 15.30 -10.02 -12.58
N TYR A 120 15.88 -8.82 -12.54
CA TYR A 120 15.27 -7.62 -11.98
C TYR A 120 14.57 -6.74 -13.04
N THR A 121 14.46 -7.21 -14.28
CA THR A 121 13.81 -6.46 -15.36
C THR A 121 12.29 -6.52 -15.28
N SER A 122 11.72 -7.49 -14.56
CA SER A 122 10.28 -7.67 -14.39
C SER A 122 9.86 -7.52 -12.94
N ASP A 123 9.11 -6.46 -12.62
CA ASP A 123 8.62 -6.12 -11.27
C ASP A 123 7.85 -7.29 -10.61
N ALA A 124 6.96 -7.94 -11.36
CA ALA A 124 6.13 -9.02 -10.83
C ALA A 124 6.93 -10.32 -10.60
N ALA A 125 7.93 -10.58 -11.44
CA ALA A 125 8.78 -11.76 -11.30
C ALA A 125 9.77 -11.61 -10.13
N LEU A 126 10.24 -10.41 -9.86
CA LEU A 126 11.24 -10.13 -8.83
C LEU A 126 10.81 -10.63 -7.44
N THR A 127 9.62 -10.27 -6.99
CA THR A 127 9.10 -10.73 -5.69
C THR A 127 8.94 -12.26 -5.66
N LYS A 128 8.46 -12.85 -6.75
CA LYS A 128 8.32 -14.30 -6.87
C LYS A 128 9.67 -15.01 -6.79
N MET A 129 10.70 -14.48 -7.45
CA MET A 129 12.05 -15.04 -7.43
C MET A 129 12.70 -14.91 -6.05
N ALA A 130 12.52 -13.78 -5.37
CA ALA A 130 13.00 -13.60 -4.01
C ALA A 130 12.37 -14.61 -3.03
N PHE A 131 11.05 -14.80 -3.09
CA PHE A 131 10.36 -15.79 -2.26
C PHE A 131 10.66 -17.24 -2.67
N ALA A 132 10.94 -17.52 -3.95
CA ALA A 132 11.34 -18.84 -4.40
C ALA A 132 12.66 -19.34 -3.79
N LYS A 133 13.47 -18.44 -3.21
CA LYS A 133 14.67 -18.79 -2.45
C LYS A 133 14.36 -19.42 -1.08
N ILE A 134 13.13 -19.29 -0.58
CA ILE A 134 12.68 -20.04 0.61
C ILE A 134 12.37 -21.48 0.17
N PRO A 135 13.11 -22.50 0.67
CA PRO A 135 12.88 -23.86 0.24
C PRO A 135 11.46 -24.35 0.60
N TYR A 136 10.82 -25.02 -0.33
CA TYR A 136 9.53 -25.69 -0.26
C TYR A 136 8.29 -24.81 -0.04
N ILE A 137 8.34 -23.77 0.78
CA ILE A 137 7.16 -23.01 1.24
C ILE A 137 7.09 -21.56 0.73
N GLY A 138 8.17 -21.02 0.15
CA GLY A 138 8.22 -19.62 -0.24
C GLY A 138 7.20 -19.25 -1.34
N THR A 139 7.19 -20.01 -2.43
CA THR A 139 6.22 -19.77 -3.50
C THR A 139 4.76 -19.99 -3.07
N PRO A 140 4.41 -21.07 -2.33
CA PRO A 140 3.07 -21.22 -1.76
C PRO A 140 2.65 -20.06 -0.83
N ILE A 141 3.53 -19.61 0.06
CA ILE A 141 3.22 -18.47 0.95
C ILE A 141 2.93 -17.20 0.15
N LEU A 142 3.77 -16.89 -0.84
CA LEU A 142 3.58 -15.72 -1.69
C LEU A 142 2.28 -15.83 -2.48
N SER A 143 2.00 -16.97 -3.11
CA SER A 143 0.80 -17.18 -3.91
C SER A 143 -0.46 -17.06 -3.04
N PHE A 144 -0.47 -17.68 -1.87
CA PHE A 144 -1.56 -17.53 -0.90
C PHE A 144 -1.72 -16.07 -0.44
N GLY A 145 -0.59 -15.39 -0.19
CA GLY A 145 -0.57 -13.98 0.15
C GLY A 145 -1.23 -13.13 -0.93
N ILE A 146 -0.81 -13.25 -2.18
CA ILE A 146 -1.35 -12.47 -3.30
C ILE A 146 -2.85 -12.69 -3.47
N VAL A 147 -3.32 -13.95 -3.45
CA VAL A 147 -4.74 -14.28 -3.60
C VAL A 147 -5.57 -13.68 -2.46
N THR A 148 -5.10 -13.83 -1.22
CA THR A 148 -5.83 -13.31 -0.05
C THR A 148 -5.78 -11.79 0.04
N PHE A 149 -4.69 -11.14 -0.38
CA PHE A 149 -4.61 -9.68 -0.50
C PHE A 149 -5.58 -9.15 -1.56
N ALA A 150 -5.59 -9.75 -2.75
CA ALA A 150 -6.51 -9.38 -3.82
C ALA A 150 -7.97 -9.52 -3.38
N PHE A 151 -8.31 -10.63 -2.75
CA PHE A 151 -9.66 -10.88 -2.22
C PHE A 151 -10.05 -9.85 -1.14
N SER A 152 -9.15 -9.56 -0.19
CA SER A 152 -9.38 -8.55 0.84
C SER A 152 -9.60 -7.16 0.25
N THR A 153 -8.83 -6.80 -0.78
CA THR A 153 -8.97 -5.52 -1.50
C THR A 153 -10.32 -5.41 -2.19
N ILE A 154 -10.76 -6.47 -2.87
CA ILE A 154 -12.08 -6.51 -3.52
C ILE A 154 -13.20 -6.31 -2.48
N LEU A 155 -13.14 -7.00 -1.33
CA LEU A 155 -14.12 -6.84 -0.26
C LEU A 155 -14.15 -5.40 0.28
N GLY A 156 -12.97 -4.80 0.52
CA GLY A 156 -12.86 -3.43 1.01
C GLY A 156 -13.48 -2.41 0.04
N TRP A 157 -13.14 -2.52 -1.24
CA TRP A 157 -13.69 -1.63 -2.27
C TRP A 157 -15.19 -1.85 -2.53
N THR A 158 -15.67 -3.09 -2.41
CA THR A 158 -17.12 -3.38 -2.49
C THR A 158 -17.87 -2.68 -1.35
N TYR A 159 -17.35 -2.74 -0.12
CA TYR A 159 -17.92 -2.04 1.02
C TYR A 159 -17.95 -0.51 0.80
N ASN A 160 -16.83 0.08 0.37
CA ASN A 160 -16.74 1.51 0.08
C ASN A 160 -17.75 1.93 -1.00
N SER A 161 -17.88 1.14 -2.08
CA SER A 161 -18.83 1.38 -3.15
C SER A 161 -20.27 1.32 -2.66
N GLN A 162 -20.62 0.32 -1.86
CA GLN A 162 -21.95 0.19 -1.26
C GLN A 162 -22.30 1.43 -0.42
N LYS A 163 -21.40 1.88 0.45
CA LYS A 163 -21.62 3.05 1.29
C LYS A 163 -21.75 4.35 0.48
N ALA A 164 -20.97 4.47 -0.60
CA ALA A 164 -21.09 5.60 -1.50
C ALA A 164 -22.47 5.65 -2.18
N VAL A 165 -22.95 4.51 -2.73
CA VAL A 165 -24.27 4.41 -3.36
C VAL A 165 -25.39 4.70 -2.36
N GLU A 166 -25.33 4.14 -1.15
CA GLU A 166 -26.30 4.42 -0.08
C GLU A 166 -26.38 5.92 0.22
N SER A 167 -25.23 6.61 0.29
CA SER A 167 -25.18 8.05 0.58
C SER A 167 -25.79 8.90 -0.53
N VAL A 168 -25.58 8.53 -1.78
CA VAL A 168 -26.16 9.22 -2.95
C VAL A 168 -27.67 9.01 -3.00
N SER A 169 -28.13 7.77 -2.86
CA SER A 169 -29.56 7.44 -2.86
C SER A 169 -30.32 8.17 -1.75
N TYR A 170 -29.74 8.24 -0.55
CA TYR A 170 -30.31 8.98 0.57
C TYR A 170 -30.45 10.48 0.30
N LYS A 171 -29.44 11.09 -0.34
CA LYS A 171 -29.50 12.51 -0.72
C LYS A 171 -30.56 12.77 -1.78
N HIS A 172 -30.67 11.94 -2.79
CA HIS A 172 -31.68 12.09 -3.83
C HIS A 172 -33.12 11.94 -3.31
N MET A 173 -33.34 11.03 -2.37
CA MET A 173 -34.67 10.87 -1.75
C MET A 173 -35.05 12.04 -0.82
N LYS A 174 -34.10 12.75 -0.24
CA LYS A 174 -34.36 13.90 0.65
C LYS A 174 -34.43 15.25 -0.06
N LEU A 175 -33.97 15.38 -1.29
CA LEU A 175 -34.07 16.62 -2.05
C LEU A 175 -35.53 17.09 -2.28
N PRO A 176 -36.48 16.23 -2.70
CA PRO A 176 -37.88 16.64 -2.86
C PRO A 176 -38.50 17.16 -1.56
N THR A 177 -38.25 16.51 -0.44
CA THR A 177 -38.79 16.88 0.87
C THR A 177 -38.23 18.23 1.36
N LYS A 178 -37.01 18.60 1.04
CA LYS A 178 -36.48 19.93 1.35
C LYS A 178 -37.06 21.02 0.46
N LEU A 179 -37.32 20.76 -0.79
CA LEU A 179 -37.98 21.71 -1.69
C LEU A 179 -39.42 21.98 -1.25
N GLU A 180 -40.16 20.95 -0.84
CA GLU A 180 -41.55 21.10 -0.32
C GLU A 180 -41.59 21.93 0.98
N VAL A 181 -40.64 21.73 1.88
CA VAL A 181 -40.52 22.53 3.13
C VAL A 181 -40.18 23.99 2.82
N TYR A 182 -39.35 24.28 1.81
CA TYR A 182 -39.05 25.65 1.41
C TYR A 182 -40.24 26.36 0.81
N HIS A 183 -41.06 25.68 0.01
CA HIS A 183 -42.30 26.25 -0.53
C HIS A 183 -43.37 26.49 0.53
N SER A 184 -43.44 25.68 1.57
CA SER A 184 -44.39 25.87 2.66
C SER A 184 -44.00 26.96 3.67
N VAL A 185 -42.71 27.39 3.68
CA VAL A 185 -42.22 28.45 4.55
C VAL A 185 -42.20 29.85 3.88
N VAL A 186 -42.28 29.87 2.53
CA VAL A 186 -42.29 31.11 1.72
C VAL A 186 -43.68 31.49 1.23
N ALA A 187 -44.69 30.66 1.43
CA ALA A 187 -46.13 30.95 1.17
C ALA A 187 -46.84 31.39 2.47
#